data_c6f627fd4bb5c69e80c72412f48de826
#
_entry.id   c6f627fd4bb5c69e80c72412f48de826
#
_cell.length_a   1.000
_cell.length_b   1.000
_cell.length_c   1.000
_cell.angle_alpha   90.00
_cell.angle_beta   90.00
_cell.angle_gamma   90.00
#
_symmetry.space_group_name_H-M   'P 1'
#
loop_
_entity.id
_entity.type
_entity.pdbx_description
1 polymer ?
#
loop_
_entity_poly.entity_id
_entity_poly.type
_entity_poly.pdbx_seq_one_letter_code
_entity_poly.pdbx_strand_id
1 'polypeptide(L)'
;MTHTRRRFLATLPALTAFGQSKPLDIAAVEILQLQGHRDTTRGIDQQYQVNPLFIYDELRPKPYADSPQPTTQNAPVSAYYLRIKTDGGPDGLYGPIDKEVAVVVDQQLRPFLLKKDALAQEKLWDQLYRSNRHARRGFFLMAISAVDHALWDLRGRYFKTPVYRLLGGPTRQSIEAYASCLGYSLEPDKAQKRAAQLKLEGYRYQKWFLAYGPGDGPEGLRKNVDLVRLLRETVGDDTELMFDVYSGWDLTYALEWAKRVEPYRPRWIEEATQAEKIDSFAQLRKGTSIPVASGEHIQGRWEVYDYLKAGALSVVQCDPEWCGGTTELLKICTIASLFDVPVIPHGHSLHAALHLIASQSPAVCPLAEYLILKMRFYYHFEKAPPFPTQARFALPAGPGYGIEFDQTKIEKQEPVHWA
;
A
#
# COMPACT_ATOMS: atom_id res chain seq x y z
N MET A 1 53.98 16.21 61.00
CA MET A 1 53.74 16.41 59.55
C MET A 1 52.25 16.35 59.30
N THR A 2 51.62 17.47 59.14
CA THR A 2 50.15 17.65 59.05
C THR A 2 49.75 17.71 57.60
N HIS A 3 49.03 16.68 57.09
CA HIS A 3 48.44 16.70 55.75
C HIS A 3 47.09 17.43 55.74
N THR A 4 47.08 18.59 55.10
CA THR A 4 45.90 19.42 54.87
C THR A 4 45.08 18.81 53.72
N ARG A 5 43.89 18.28 54.01
CA ARG A 5 42.90 17.87 52.98
C ARG A 5 42.24 19.10 52.37
N ARG A 6 42.60 19.42 51.11
CA ARG A 6 41.87 20.40 50.30
C ARG A 6 40.52 19.78 49.89
N ARG A 7 39.41 20.39 50.35
CA ARG A 7 38.04 20.13 49.86
C ARG A 7 37.90 20.74 48.47
N PHE A 8 37.75 19.92 47.44
CA PHE A 8 37.26 20.32 46.12
C PHE A 8 35.75 20.43 46.23
N LEU A 9 35.22 21.64 46.34
CA LEU A 9 33.81 21.94 46.08
C LEU A 9 33.62 21.99 44.54
N ALA A 10 33.15 20.88 43.93
CA ALA A 10 32.67 20.88 42.57
C ALA A 10 31.32 21.58 42.58
N THR A 11 31.23 22.75 42.01
CA THR A 11 30.00 23.38 41.62
C THR A 11 29.43 22.61 40.45
N LEU A 12 28.47 21.71 40.72
CA LEU A 12 27.64 21.10 39.68
C LEU A 12 26.86 22.24 39.00
N PRO A 13 26.96 22.38 37.64
CA PRO A 13 26.06 23.28 36.95
C PRO A 13 24.63 22.74 37.19
N ALA A 14 23.70 23.66 37.55
CA ALA A 14 22.30 23.33 37.65
C ALA A 14 21.88 22.63 36.36
N LEU A 15 21.46 21.36 36.45
CA LEU A 15 20.74 20.70 35.40
C LEU A 15 19.53 21.58 35.14
N THR A 16 19.60 22.39 34.08
CA THR A 16 18.41 23.01 33.50
C THR A 16 17.48 21.85 33.22
N ALA A 17 16.38 21.78 33.94
CA ALA A 17 15.31 20.86 33.68
C ALA A 17 15.02 20.98 32.18
N PHE A 18 15.31 19.90 31.41
CA PHE A 18 14.79 19.79 30.06
C PHE A 18 13.28 19.91 30.22
N GLY A 19 12.77 21.08 29.89
CA GLY A 19 11.34 21.33 29.98
C GLY A 19 10.64 20.20 29.22
N GLN A 20 9.74 19.50 29.90
CA GLN A 20 8.83 18.59 29.23
C GLN A 20 8.18 19.43 28.11
N SER A 21 8.43 19.04 26.86
CA SER A 21 7.78 19.70 25.74
C SER A 21 6.28 19.63 25.99
N LYS A 22 5.62 20.80 25.98
CA LYS A 22 4.17 20.88 26.18
C LYS A 22 3.51 19.93 25.19
N PRO A 23 2.56 19.07 25.64
CA PRO A 23 1.82 18.20 24.73
C PRO A 23 1.22 19.01 23.58
N LEU A 24 1.22 18.47 22.38
CA LEU A 24 0.58 19.05 21.21
C LEU A 24 -0.82 18.45 21.09
N ASP A 25 -1.80 19.09 21.71
CA ASP A 25 -3.14 18.54 21.80
C ASP A 25 -3.88 18.56 20.45
N ILE A 26 -4.56 17.45 20.13
CA ILE A 26 -5.45 17.36 18.97
C ILE A 26 -6.71 18.20 19.25
N ALA A 27 -6.88 19.30 18.51
CA ALA A 27 -8.00 20.21 18.61
C ALA A 27 -9.21 19.74 17.80
N ALA A 28 -8.97 19.20 16.60
CA ALA A 28 -10.03 18.68 15.73
C ALA A 28 -9.53 17.55 14.84
N VAL A 29 -10.46 16.66 14.46
CA VAL A 29 -10.28 15.63 13.43
C VAL A 29 -11.37 15.84 12.39
N GLU A 30 -10.99 16.16 11.18
CA GLU A 30 -11.90 16.55 10.09
C GLU A 30 -11.74 15.64 8.88
N ILE A 31 -12.84 15.17 8.32
CA ILE A 31 -12.84 14.56 7.00
C ILE A 31 -13.17 15.64 5.99
N LEU A 32 -12.23 15.94 5.12
CA LEU A 32 -12.42 16.91 4.04
C LEU A 32 -12.91 16.19 2.80
N GLN A 33 -14.06 16.56 2.26
CA GLN A 33 -14.48 16.18 0.93
C GLN A 33 -14.04 17.25 -0.06
N LEU A 34 -13.25 16.84 -1.05
CA LEU A 34 -12.88 17.66 -2.19
C LEU A 34 -13.73 17.24 -3.38
N GLN A 35 -14.23 18.22 -4.13
CA GLN A 35 -15.06 18.01 -5.32
C GLN A 35 -14.53 18.85 -6.47
N GLY A 36 -14.64 18.33 -7.68
CA GLY A 36 -14.22 19.00 -8.91
C GLY A 36 -14.61 18.15 -10.12
N HIS A 37 -14.03 18.46 -11.27
CA HIS A 37 -14.28 17.75 -12.51
C HIS A 37 -12.97 17.35 -13.19
N ARG A 38 -13.01 16.27 -13.95
CA ARG A 38 -11.90 15.85 -14.84
C ARG A 38 -12.42 14.98 -15.97
N ASP A 39 -11.59 14.85 -16.99
CA ASP A 39 -11.82 13.80 -17.98
C ASP A 39 -11.50 12.43 -17.36
N THR A 40 -12.34 11.47 -17.58
CA THR A 40 -12.16 10.11 -17.09
C THR A 40 -12.39 9.11 -18.21
N THR A 41 -11.58 8.07 -18.24
CA THR A 41 -11.79 6.93 -19.13
C THR A 41 -12.57 5.86 -18.36
N ARG A 42 -13.76 5.56 -18.81
CA ARG A 42 -14.57 4.47 -18.25
C ARG A 42 -13.82 3.16 -18.44
N GLY A 43 -13.72 2.32 -17.42
CA GLY A 43 -13.17 0.98 -17.55
C GLY A 43 -11.88 0.70 -16.79
N ILE A 44 -11.31 1.70 -16.10
CA ILE A 44 -10.29 1.41 -15.08
C ILE A 44 -10.88 0.51 -13.99
N ASP A 45 -12.18 0.61 -13.75
CA ASP A 45 -12.93 -0.22 -12.80
C ASP A 45 -13.47 -1.52 -13.42
N GLN A 46 -13.38 -1.71 -14.73
CA GLN A 46 -13.74 -2.97 -15.41
C GLN A 46 -12.49 -3.84 -15.51
N GLN A 47 -12.19 -4.46 -14.41
CA GLN A 47 -11.06 -5.36 -14.29
C GLN A 47 -11.53 -6.76 -14.70
N TYR A 48 -10.95 -7.29 -15.77
CA TYR A 48 -11.26 -8.64 -16.25
C TYR A 48 -10.35 -9.70 -15.62
N GLN A 49 -9.80 -9.45 -14.43
CA GLN A 49 -9.12 -10.50 -13.67
C GLN A 49 -10.14 -11.47 -13.09
N VAL A 50 -9.68 -12.68 -12.82
CA VAL A 50 -10.46 -13.65 -12.06
C VAL A 50 -10.90 -13.05 -10.71
N ASN A 51 -12.07 -13.46 -10.23
CA ASN A 51 -12.65 -12.95 -9.00
C ASN A 51 -13.20 -14.14 -8.18
N PRO A 52 -13.15 -14.10 -6.85
CA PRO A 52 -13.74 -15.14 -5.99
C PRO A 52 -15.22 -15.44 -6.28
N LEU A 53 -15.98 -14.46 -6.78
CA LEU A 53 -17.37 -14.64 -7.18
C LEU A 53 -17.56 -15.48 -8.45
N PHE A 54 -16.51 -15.72 -9.24
CA PHE A 54 -16.62 -16.43 -10.51
C PHE A 54 -16.77 -17.94 -10.37
N ILE A 55 -16.92 -18.45 -9.15
CA ILE A 55 -17.46 -19.79 -8.91
C ILE A 55 -18.94 -19.89 -9.31
N TYR A 56 -19.66 -18.75 -9.38
CA TYR A 56 -21.05 -18.67 -9.83
C TYR A 56 -21.08 -18.31 -11.31
N ASP A 57 -21.75 -19.16 -12.11
CA ASP A 57 -21.80 -19.05 -13.57
C ASP A 57 -22.39 -17.70 -14.05
N GLU A 58 -23.42 -17.23 -13.35
CA GLU A 58 -24.13 -16.00 -13.68
C GLU A 58 -23.28 -14.72 -13.45
N LEU A 59 -22.21 -14.82 -12.63
CA LEU A 59 -21.33 -13.70 -12.33
C LEU A 59 -20.04 -13.70 -13.16
N ARG A 60 -19.77 -14.78 -13.91
CA ARG A 60 -18.60 -14.84 -14.79
C ARG A 60 -18.79 -14.02 -16.06
N PRO A 61 -17.81 -13.17 -16.46
CA PRO A 61 -17.82 -12.52 -17.77
C PRO A 61 -17.82 -13.58 -18.89
N LYS A 62 -18.70 -13.42 -19.88
CA LYS A 62 -18.82 -14.37 -21.02
C LYS A 62 -18.95 -13.61 -22.33
N PRO A 63 -18.07 -13.82 -23.27
CA PRO A 63 -16.66 -14.20 -23.11
C PRO A 63 -15.84 -13.03 -22.53
N TYR A 64 -14.60 -13.29 -22.13
CA TYR A 64 -13.66 -12.19 -21.89
C TYR A 64 -13.59 -11.36 -23.18
N ALA A 65 -13.94 -10.10 -23.09
CA ALA A 65 -13.88 -9.18 -24.22
C ALA A 65 -13.50 -7.78 -23.71
N ASP A 66 -12.53 -7.19 -24.38
CA ASP A 66 -12.24 -5.78 -24.22
C ASP A 66 -13.41 -4.96 -24.76
N SER A 67 -14.02 -4.17 -23.90
CA SER A 67 -14.95 -3.15 -24.34
C SER A 67 -14.19 -1.86 -24.63
N PRO A 68 -14.42 -1.19 -25.78
CA PRO A 68 -13.94 0.17 -25.98
C PRO A 68 -14.36 1.03 -24.81
N GLN A 69 -13.42 1.76 -24.22
CA GLN A 69 -13.69 2.58 -23.04
C GLN A 69 -13.82 4.04 -23.46
N PRO A 70 -15.05 4.58 -23.59
CA PRO A 70 -15.22 5.97 -23.94
C PRO A 70 -14.70 6.88 -22.82
N THR A 71 -14.01 7.94 -23.23
CA THR A 71 -13.66 9.02 -22.32
C THR A 71 -14.94 9.85 -22.04
N THR A 72 -15.28 10.02 -20.78
CA THR A 72 -16.30 10.97 -20.36
C THR A 72 -15.59 12.28 -20.05
N GLN A 73 -15.91 13.32 -20.82
CA GLN A 73 -15.36 14.65 -20.58
C GLN A 73 -16.02 15.29 -19.37
N ASN A 74 -15.24 16.04 -18.62
CA ASN A 74 -15.71 16.86 -17.50
C ASN A 74 -16.63 16.08 -16.51
N ALA A 75 -16.22 14.85 -16.18
CA ALA A 75 -16.95 14.03 -15.21
C ALA A 75 -16.74 14.53 -13.77
N PRO A 76 -17.79 14.57 -12.92
CA PRO A 76 -17.65 14.94 -11.54
C PRO A 76 -16.79 13.91 -10.79
N VAL A 77 -15.89 14.41 -9.95
CA VAL A 77 -15.01 13.58 -9.11
C VAL A 77 -14.98 14.13 -7.69
N SER A 78 -14.83 13.22 -6.73
CA SER A 78 -14.64 13.59 -5.33
C SER A 78 -13.58 12.71 -4.68
N ALA A 79 -12.94 13.22 -3.62
CA ALA A 79 -12.02 12.48 -2.78
C ALA A 79 -12.15 12.92 -1.32
N TYR A 80 -11.85 12.00 -0.39
CA TYR A 80 -11.84 12.30 1.03
C TYR A 80 -10.40 12.35 1.54
N TYR A 81 -10.11 13.34 2.39
CA TYR A 81 -8.83 13.49 3.07
C TYR A 81 -9.06 13.66 4.56
N LEU A 82 -8.23 13.02 5.36
CA LEU A 82 -8.22 13.20 6.81
C LEU A 82 -7.28 14.33 7.19
N ARG A 83 -7.80 15.31 7.95
CA ARG A 83 -7.02 16.38 8.57
C ARG A 83 -7.11 16.31 10.08
N ILE A 84 -5.97 16.24 10.75
CA ILE A 84 -5.84 16.33 12.21
C ILE A 84 -5.28 17.69 12.55
N LYS A 85 -6.07 18.53 13.22
CA LYS A 85 -5.69 19.89 13.65
C LYS A 85 -5.18 19.87 15.08
N THR A 86 -4.20 20.72 15.38
CA THR A 86 -3.60 20.81 16.70
C THR A 86 -3.69 22.22 17.29
N ASP A 87 -3.62 22.32 18.62
CA ASP A 87 -3.58 23.60 19.31
C ASP A 87 -2.16 24.22 19.23
N GLY A 88 -1.97 25.14 18.29
CA GLY A 88 -0.74 25.91 18.14
C GLY A 88 0.41 25.23 17.43
N GLY A 89 0.17 24.09 16.77
CA GLY A 89 1.12 23.38 15.92
C GLY A 89 0.63 23.20 14.49
N PRO A 90 1.37 22.45 13.65
CA PRO A 90 0.94 22.15 12.30
C PRO A 90 -0.22 21.16 12.28
N ASP A 91 -1.01 21.19 11.22
CA ASP A 91 -1.99 20.16 10.92
C ASP A 91 -1.32 18.95 10.25
N GLY A 92 -1.86 17.75 10.50
CA GLY A 92 -1.54 16.55 9.74
C GLY A 92 -2.59 16.32 8.66
N LEU A 93 -2.15 15.87 7.48
CA LEU A 93 -3.00 15.62 6.32
C LEU A 93 -2.67 14.26 5.71
N TYR A 94 -3.71 13.45 5.42
CA TYR A 94 -3.52 12.20 4.69
C TYR A 94 -4.73 11.86 3.83
N GLY A 95 -4.47 11.25 2.67
CA GLY A 95 -5.47 10.77 1.72
C GLY A 95 -4.91 10.72 0.30
N PRO A 96 -5.75 10.44 -0.70
CA PRO A 96 -7.20 10.18 -0.53
C PRO A 96 -7.46 8.90 0.31
N ILE A 97 -8.57 8.86 1.03
CA ILE A 97 -9.03 7.68 1.79
C ILE A 97 -10.41 7.23 1.30
N ASP A 98 -10.71 5.95 1.47
CA ASP A 98 -12.01 5.40 1.11
C ASP A 98 -13.12 5.96 1.99
N LYS A 99 -14.34 6.09 1.43
CA LYS A 99 -15.50 6.63 2.16
C LYS A 99 -15.81 5.82 3.42
N GLU A 100 -15.76 4.50 3.34
CA GLU A 100 -16.01 3.58 4.45
C GLU A 100 -15.01 3.80 5.60
N VAL A 101 -13.75 4.00 5.25
CA VAL A 101 -12.67 4.37 6.19
C VAL A 101 -12.96 5.74 6.82
N ALA A 102 -13.34 6.73 6.02
CA ALA A 102 -13.68 8.07 6.48
C ALA A 102 -14.84 8.06 7.48
N VAL A 103 -15.89 7.27 7.23
CA VAL A 103 -17.03 7.08 8.14
C VAL A 103 -16.56 6.53 9.50
N VAL A 104 -15.73 5.50 9.49
CA VAL A 104 -15.20 4.91 10.75
C VAL A 104 -14.34 5.92 11.51
N VAL A 105 -13.48 6.67 10.83
CA VAL A 105 -12.69 7.75 11.47
C VAL A 105 -13.61 8.76 12.14
N ASP A 106 -14.61 9.25 11.41
CA ASP A 106 -15.52 10.28 11.91
C ASP A 106 -16.35 9.82 13.11
N GLN A 107 -16.97 8.64 13.02
CA GLN A 107 -17.91 8.17 14.03
C GLN A 107 -17.24 7.50 15.23
N GLN A 108 -16.15 6.74 15.01
CA GLN A 108 -15.57 5.91 16.07
C GLN A 108 -14.23 6.43 16.60
N LEU A 109 -13.35 6.94 15.74
CA LEU A 109 -12.00 7.34 16.17
C LEU A 109 -11.89 8.81 16.55
N ARG A 110 -12.58 9.70 15.87
CA ARG A 110 -12.55 11.15 16.17
C ARG A 110 -12.85 11.49 17.64
N PRO A 111 -13.94 10.97 18.26
CA PRO A 111 -14.22 11.32 19.66
C PRO A 111 -13.12 10.88 20.62
N PHE A 112 -12.44 9.78 20.30
CA PHE A 112 -11.35 9.23 21.10
C PHE A 112 -10.05 10.04 21.00
N LEU A 113 -9.78 10.67 19.85
CA LEU A 113 -8.53 11.37 19.56
C LEU A 113 -8.48 12.78 20.16
N LEU A 114 -9.61 13.45 20.35
CA LEU A 114 -9.65 14.84 20.84
C LEU A 114 -8.93 14.99 22.18
N LYS A 115 -8.16 16.09 22.32
CA LYS A 115 -7.36 16.44 23.50
C LYS A 115 -6.26 15.43 23.85
N LYS A 116 -5.86 14.58 22.91
CA LYS A 116 -4.71 13.69 23.04
C LYS A 116 -3.48 14.37 22.47
N ASP A 117 -2.30 14.00 22.98
CA ASP A 117 -1.02 14.46 22.45
C ASP A 117 -0.76 13.83 21.07
N ALA A 118 -0.78 14.63 20.02
CA ALA A 118 -0.58 14.21 18.63
C ALA A 118 0.82 13.63 18.36
N LEU A 119 1.81 13.92 19.20
CA LEU A 119 3.17 13.40 19.06
C LEU A 119 3.35 12.03 19.72
N ALA A 120 2.40 11.56 20.52
CA ALA A 120 2.45 10.27 21.18
C ALA A 120 1.99 9.10 20.27
N GLN A 121 2.59 8.97 19.08
CA GLN A 121 2.20 8.06 17.99
C GLN A 121 1.91 6.62 18.43
N GLU A 122 2.88 5.95 19.05
CA GLU A 122 2.73 4.55 19.49
C GLU A 122 1.61 4.38 20.52
N LYS A 123 1.51 5.35 21.45
CA LYS A 123 0.44 5.33 22.46
C LYS A 123 -0.93 5.45 21.82
N LEU A 124 -1.08 6.38 20.85
CA LEU A 124 -2.35 6.59 20.16
C LEU A 124 -2.71 5.34 19.34
N TRP A 125 -1.76 4.79 18.59
CA TRP A 125 -1.97 3.57 17.82
C TRP A 125 -2.45 2.41 18.69
N ASP A 126 -1.76 2.12 19.79
CA ASP A 126 -2.12 1.03 20.72
C ASP A 126 -3.49 1.26 21.37
N GLN A 127 -3.79 2.50 21.77
CA GLN A 127 -5.08 2.85 22.34
C GLN A 127 -6.23 2.68 21.34
N LEU A 128 -6.05 3.13 20.09
CA LEU A 128 -7.03 2.94 19.02
C LEU A 128 -7.26 1.45 18.73
N TYR A 129 -6.20 0.67 18.62
CA TYR A 129 -6.29 -0.77 18.41
C TYR A 129 -7.02 -1.52 19.53
N ARG A 130 -6.89 -1.04 20.77
CA ARG A 130 -7.55 -1.61 21.95
C ARG A 130 -8.96 -1.06 22.19
N SER A 131 -9.31 0.08 21.60
CA SER A 131 -10.57 0.78 21.88
C SER A 131 -11.80 -0.03 21.51
N ASN A 132 -11.70 -0.90 20.50
CA ASN A 132 -12.79 -1.75 20.05
C ASN A 132 -12.32 -3.20 19.89
N ARG A 133 -12.70 -4.08 20.83
CA ARG A 133 -12.31 -5.49 20.81
C ARG A 133 -12.89 -6.30 19.65
N HIS A 134 -13.94 -5.81 18.99
CA HIS A 134 -14.62 -6.48 17.88
C HIS A 134 -14.11 -6.05 16.49
N ALA A 135 -13.31 -4.99 16.41
CA ALA A 135 -13.00 -4.30 15.17
C ALA A 135 -11.48 -4.10 14.97
N ARG A 136 -10.73 -5.20 14.98
CA ARG A 136 -9.26 -5.19 14.77
C ARG A 136 -8.84 -5.55 13.35
N ARG A 137 -9.81 -5.58 12.43
CA ARG A 137 -9.64 -5.90 11.00
C ARG A 137 -10.59 -5.04 10.17
N GLY A 138 -10.47 -5.14 8.85
CA GLY A 138 -11.33 -4.45 7.90
C GLY A 138 -11.26 -2.93 8.05
N PHE A 139 -12.36 -2.27 7.78
CA PHE A 139 -12.42 -0.80 7.75
C PHE A 139 -12.00 -0.12 9.07
N PHE A 140 -12.11 -0.79 10.21
CA PHE A 140 -11.64 -0.20 11.45
C PHE A 140 -10.11 -0.14 11.52
N LEU A 141 -9.40 -1.19 11.12
CA LEU A 141 -7.94 -1.16 11.06
C LEU A 141 -7.44 -0.22 9.96
N MET A 142 -8.14 -0.16 8.82
CA MET A 142 -7.88 0.82 7.76
C MET A 142 -8.07 2.25 8.27
N ALA A 143 -9.08 2.49 9.10
CA ALA A 143 -9.28 3.81 9.75
C ALA A 143 -8.14 4.15 10.73
N ILE A 144 -7.63 3.17 11.48
CA ILE A 144 -6.41 3.35 12.30
C ILE A 144 -5.22 3.70 11.40
N SER A 145 -5.07 3.05 10.23
CA SER A 145 -4.02 3.38 9.27
C SER A 145 -4.09 4.82 8.80
N ALA A 146 -5.27 5.31 8.44
CA ALA A 146 -5.48 6.69 8.00
C ALA A 146 -5.10 7.70 9.10
N VAL A 147 -5.50 7.43 10.35
CA VAL A 147 -5.12 8.26 11.51
C VAL A 147 -3.62 8.21 11.75
N ASP A 148 -3.01 7.02 11.71
CA ASP A 148 -1.57 6.82 11.86
C ASP A 148 -0.78 7.64 10.83
N HIS A 149 -1.20 7.60 9.57
CA HIS A 149 -0.56 8.38 8.51
C HIS A 149 -0.72 9.88 8.72
N ALA A 150 -1.91 10.37 9.06
CA ALA A 150 -2.11 11.79 9.35
C ALA A 150 -1.25 12.27 10.53
N LEU A 151 -1.05 11.44 11.54
CA LEU A 151 -0.14 11.73 12.65
C LEU A 151 1.33 11.70 12.24
N TRP A 152 1.76 10.79 11.35
CA TRP A 152 3.11 10.81 10.78
C TRP A 152 3.35 12.04 9.92
N ASP A 153 2.38 12.46 9.11
CA ASP A 153 2.45 13.71 8.37
C ASP A 153 2.62 14.92 9.30
N LEU A 154 1.79 14.98 10.35
CA LEU A 154 1.87 16.00 11.40
C LEU A 154 3.26 16.04 12.03
N ARG A 155 3.82 14.89 12.43
CA ARG A 155 5.18 14.81 12.99
C ARG A 155 6.23 15.32 12.01
N GLY A 156 6.13 14.92 10.74
CA GLY A 156 7.03 15.40 9.69
C GLY A 156 6.95 16.92 9.51
N ARG A 157 5.75 17.49 9.54
CA ARG A 157 5.53 18.94 9.50
C ARG A 157 6.05 19.64 10.76
N TYR A 158 5.81 19.05 11.94
CA TYR A 158 6.30 19.58 13.21
C TYR A 158 7.84 19.64 13.25
N PHE A 159 8.52 18.57 12.83
CA PHE A 159 9.99 18.52 12.74
C PHE A 159 10.56 19.07 11.44
N LYS A 160 9.71 19.60 10.53
CA LYS A 160 10.08 20.17 9.22
C LYS A 160 10.93 19.22 8.35
N THR A 161 10.56 17.94 8.32
CA THR A 161 11.30 16.91 7.63
C THR A 161 10.37 15.88 6.99
N PRO A 162 10.76 15.21 5.88
CA PRO A 162 9.98 14.11 5.32
C PRO A 162 9.87 12.92 6.30
N VAL A 163 8.76 12.18 6.25
CA VAL A 163 8.51 11.05 7.15
C VAL A 163 9.64 10.01 7.09
N TYR A 164 10.15 9.66 5.89
CA TYR A 164 11.23 8.67 5.80
C TYR A 164 12.49 9.03 6.61
N ARG A 165 12.77 10.33 6.82
CA ARG A 165 13.90 10.76 7.67
C ARG A 165 13.62 10.51 9.15
N LEU A 166 12.39 10.70 9.59
CA LEU A 166 11.98 10.35 10.96
C LEU A 166 12.08 8.85 11.21
N LEU A 167 11.94 8.05 10.14
CA LEU A 167 12.07 6.60 10.18
C LEU A 167 13.52 6.09 10.01
N GLY A 168 14.51 7.00 9.95
CA GLY A 168 15.93 6.66 9.85
C GLY A 168 16.50 6.59 8.44
N GLY A 169 15.70 6.88 7.40
CA GLY A 169 16.17 6.94 6.00
C GLY A 169 16.87 8.25 5.63
N PRO A 170 17.28 8.42 4.35
CA PRO A 170 17.06 7.45 3.27
C PRO A 170 18.14 6.36 3.20
N THR A 171 17.74 5.17 2.78
CA THR A 171 18.64 4.05 2.51
C THR A 171 19.05 3.96 1.04
N ARG A 172 18.45 4.78 0.18
CA ARG A 172 18.65 4.82 -1.29
C ARG A 172 18.35 6.20 -1.86
N GLN A 173 18.81 6.46 -3.09
CA GLN A 173 18.61 7.76 -3.76
C GLN A 173 17.32 7.82 -4.59
N SER A 174 16.78 6.67 -4.99
CA SER A 174 15.52 6.52 -5.73
C SER A 174 14.96 5.14 -5.49
N ILE A 175 13.66 4.96 -5.73
CA ILE A 175 12.94 3.70 -5.51
C ILE A 175 12.57 3.12 -6.87
N GLU A 176 12.91 1.86 -7.13
CA GLU A 176 12.53 1.17 -8.35
C GLU A 176 11.07 0.77 -8.30
N ALA A 177 10.34 1.06 -9.39
CA ALA A 177 8.94 0.72 -9.53
C ALA A 177 8.76 -0.55 -10.36
N TYR A 178 7.73 -1.33 -10.02
CA TYR A 178 7.20 -2.29 -10.96
C TYR A 178 5.86 -1.82 -11.55
N ALA A 179 5.65 -2.15 -12.84
CA ALA A 179 4.42 -1.85 -13.54
C ALA A 179 3.33 -2.82 -13.10
N SER A 180 2.31 -2.37 -12.40
CA SER A 180 1.11 -3.14 -12.10
C SER A 180 0.04 -2.87 -13.16
N CYS A 181 -0.26 -3.91 -13.95
CA CYS A 181 -1.02 -3.83 -15.20
C CYS A 181 -2.53 -4.05 -14.99
N LEU A 182 -3.05 -3.76 -13.80
CA LEU A 182 -4.47 -3.88 -13.50
C LEU A 182 -5.30 -3.03 -14.46
N GLY A 183 -6.34 -3.63 -15.07
CA GLY A 183 -7.21 -2.96 -16.03
C GLY A 183 -6.68 -2.88 -17.47
N TYR A 184 -5.47 -3.35 -17.75
CA TYR A 184 -5.02 -3.52 -19.13
C TYR A 184 -5.61 -4.78 -19.77
N SER A 185 -5.80 -4.70 -21.09
CA SER A 185 -6.27 -5.83 -21.89
C SER A 185 -5.34 -7.03 -21.81
N LEU A 186 -5.96 -8.21 -21.74
CA LEU A 186 -5.27 -9.51 -21.81
C LEU A 186 -5.44 -10.19 -23.18
N GLU A 187 -6.04 -9.51 -24.15
CA GLU A 187 -6.04 -9.97 -25.54
C GLU A 187 -4.60 -10.06 -26.05
N PRO A 188 -4.18 -11.17 -26.69
CA PRO A 188 -2.79 -11.46 -27.00
C PRO A 188 -2.02 -10.30 -27.64
N ASP A 189 -2.53 -9.73 -28.71
CA ASP A 189 -1.87 -8.65 -29.45
C ASP A 189 -1.73 -7.36 -28.60
N LYS A 190 -2.73 -7.06 -27.79
CA LYS A 190 -2.75 -5.87 -26.94
C LYS A 190 -1.82 -6.05 -25.74
N ALA A 191 -1.87 -7.23 -25.08
CA ALA A 191 -0.99 -7.56 -23.97
C ALA A 191 0.47 -7.56 -24.42
N GLN A 192 0.79 -8.18 -25.58
CA GLN A 192 2.11 -8.20 -26.18
C GLN A 192 2.64 -6.77 -26.43
N LYS A 193 1.83 -5.95 -27.12
CA LYS A 193 2.20 -4.56 -27.42
C LYS A 193 2.46 -3.76 -26.14
N ARG A 194 1.59 -3.94 -25.13
CA ARG A 194 1.74 -3.21 -23.86
C ARG A 194 2.95 -3.67 -23.06
N ALA A 195 3.22 -4.97 -22.99
CA ALA A 195 4.40 -5.52 -22.31
C ALA A 195 5.71 -5.00 -22.93
N ALA A 196 5.79 -5.00 -24.26
CA ALA A 196 6.92 -4.45 -24.99
C ALA A 196 7.10 -2.94 -24.72
N GLN A 197 6.00 -2.19 -24.69
CA GLN A 197 6.02 -0.75 -24.39
C GLN A 197 6.53 -0.47 -22.97
N LEU A 198 6.06 -1.20 -21.97
CA LEU A 198 6.53 -1.07 -20.58
C LEU A 198 8.03 -1.35 -20.45
N LYS A 199 8.54 -2.34 -21.18
CA LYS A 199 9.97 -2.62 -21.22
C LYS A 199 10.76 -1.42 -21.79
N LEU A 200 10.27 -0.77 -22.86
CA LEU A 200 10.87 0.44 -23.42
C LEU A 200 10.79 1.64 -22.46
N GLU A 201 9.74 1.73 -21.64
CA GLU A 201 9.58 2.73 -20.57
C GLU A 201 10.52 2.48 -19.37
N GLY A 202 11.31 1.39 -19.38
CA GLY A 202 12.31 1.08 -18.38
C GLY A 202 11.82 0.11 -17.26
N TYR A 203 10.59 -0.38 -17.34
CA TYR A 203 10.09 -1.32 -16.33
C TYR A 203 10.72 -2.70 -16.51
N ARG A 204 11.61 -3.04 -15.59
CA ARG A 204 12.20 -4.39 -15.49
C ARG A 204 11.31 -5.40 -14.77
N TYR A 205 10.23 -4.95 -14.17
CA TYR A 205 9.27 -5.73 -13.39
C TYR A 205 7.86 -5.39 -13.86
N GLN A 206 7.09 -6.40 -14.24
CA GLN A 206 5.71 -6.22 -14.71
C GLN A 206 4.79 -7.23 -14.03
N LYS A 207 3.74 -6.75 -13.35
CA LYS A 207 2.69 -7.58 -12.75
C LYS A 207 1.46 -7.56 -13.65
N TRP A 208 1.03 -8.74 -14.07
CA TRP A 208 -0.12 -8.96 -14.91
C TRP A 208 -1.20 -9.72 -14.15
N PHE A 209 -2.46 -9.49 -14.50
CA PHE A 209 -3.62 -10.11 -13.86
C PHE A 209 -4.17 -11.18 -14.76
N LEU A 210 -4.54 -12.37 -14.22
CA LEU A 210 -5.05 -13.48 -15.01
C LEU A 210 -6.58 -13.48 -14.97
N ALA A 211 -7.21 -13.79 -16.12
CA ALA A 211 -8.66 -13.64 -16.29
C ALA A 211 -9.45 -14.88 -15.86
N TYR A 212 -8.85 -16.05 -15.89
CA TYR A 212 -9.58 -17.31 -15.76
C TYR A 212 -9.29 -18.01 -14.44
N GLY A 213 -10.30 -18.74 -13.93
CA GLY A 213 -10.22 -19.49 -12.69
C GLY A 213 -10.77 -20.93 -12.84
N PRO A 214 -10.94 -21.64 -11.71
CA PRO A 214 -11.44 -23.04 -11.71
C PRO A 214 -12.74 -23.23 -12.47
N GLY A 215 -13.65 -22.24 -12.41
CA GLY A 215 -14.94 -22.28 -13.11
C GLY A 215 -14.86 -22.24 -14.63
N ASP A 216 -13.70 -21.84 -15.21
CA ASP A 216 -13.48 -21.77 -16.66
C ASP A 216 -12.89 -23.05 -17.24
N GLY A 217 -12.64 -24.04 -16.38
CA GLY A 217 -12.16 -25.38 -16.76
C GLY A 217 -10.80 -25.39 -17.44
N PRO A 218 -10.48 -26.50 -18.17
CA PRO A 218 -9.18 -26.67 -18.82
C PRO A 218 -8.85 -25.61 -19.88
N GLU A 219 -9.87 -25.07 -20.53
CA GLU A 219 -9.70 -24.02 -21.54
C GLU A 219 -9.22 -22.71 -20.93
N GLY A 220 -9.82 -22.27 -19.81
CA GLY A 220 -9.37 -21.10 -19.08
C GLY A 220 -7.93 -21.25 -18.56
N LEU A 221 -7.61 -22.44 -18.02
CA LEU A 221 -6.25 -22.73 -17.57
C LEU A 221 -5.24 -22.63 -18.73
N ARG A 222 -5.56 -23.19 -19.90
CA ARG A 222 -4.71 -23.10 -21.09
C ARG A 222 -4.47 -21.64 -21.50
N LYS A 223 -5.52 -20.81 -21.53
CA LYS A 223 -5.40 -19.38 -21.88
C LYS A 223 -4.52 -18.61 -20.89
N ASN A 224 -4.65 -18.88 -19.59
CA ASN A 224 -3.75 -18.28 -18.59
C ASN A 224 -2.28 -18.67 -18.82
N VAL A 225 -2.01 -19.94 -19.19
CA VAL A 225 -0.65 -20.40 -19.49
C VAL A 225 -0.13 -19.78 -20.79
N ASP A 226 -0.95 -19.70 -21.82
CA ASP A 226 -0.61 -19.08 -23.11
C ASP A 226 -0.24 -17.60 -22.94
N LEU A 227 -0.96 -16.87 -22.07
CA LEU A 227 -0.62 -15.48 -21.75
C LEU A 227 0.76 -15.36 -21.08
N VAL A 228 1.07 -16.23 -20.12
CA VAL A 228 2.39 -16.23 -19.45
C VAL A 228 3.51 -16.46 -20.46
N ARG A 229 3.33 -17.46 -21.34
CA ARG A 229 4.27 -17.76 -22.42
C ARG A 229 4.46 -16.56 -23.35
N LEU A 230 3.37 -15.98 -23.85
CA LEU A 230 3.39 -14.81 -24.75
C LEU A 230 4.14 -13.64 -24.13
N LEU A 231 3.86 -13.33 -22.87
CA LEU A 231 4.52 -12.22 -22.16
C LEU A 231 6.02 -12.50 -22.01
N ARG A 232 6.42 -13.73 -21.63
CA ARG A 232 7.84 -14.09 -21.50
C ARG A 232 8.57 -14.01 -22.84
N GLU A 233 7.99 -14.54 -23.90
CA GLU A 233 8.54 -14.45 -25.27
C GLU A 233 8.69 -13.00 -25.74
N THR A 234 7.76 -12.12 -25.32
CA THR A 234 7.76 -10.69 -25.67
C THR A 234 8.85 -9.90 -24.95
N VAL A 235 8.96 -10.07 -23.64
CA VAL A 235 9.86 -9.24 -22.83
C VAL A 235 11.25 -9.85 -22.63
N GLY A 236 11.41 -11.14 -22.92
CA GLY A 236 12.68 -11.85 -22.72
C GLY A 236 13.01 -12.07 -21.23
N ASP A 237 14.21 -12.55 -20.97
CA ASP A 237 14.64 -12.99 -19.64
C ASP A 237 15.05 -11.84 -18.70
N ASP A 238 15.33 -10.66 -19.24
CA ASP A 238 15.76 -9.49 -18.47
C ASP A 238 14.62 -8.76 -17.77
N THR A 239 13.38 -9.13 -18.06
CA THR A 239 12.18 -8.59 -17.42
C THR A 239 11.54 -9.62 -16.52
N GLU A 240 11.34 -9.29 -15.27
CA GLU A 240 10.67 -10.12 -14.29
C GLU A 240 9.14 -10.01 -14.43
N LEU A 241 8.48 -11.15 -14.56
CA LEU A 241 7.02 -11.23 -14.70
C LEU A 241 6.38 -11.75 -13.42
N MET A 242 5.38 -11.07 -12.93
CA MET A 242 4.57 -11.44 -11.79
C MET A 242 3.12 -11.61 -12.23
N PHE A 243 2.39 -12.50 -11.56
CA PHE A 243 1.00 -12.80 -11.90
C PHE A 243 0.11 -12.77 -10.67
N ASP A 244 -0.97 -12.00 -10.79
CA ASP A 244 -1.96 -11.78 -9.75
C ASP A 244 -3.27 -12.45 -10.15
N VAL A 245 -3.89 -13.14 -9.21
CA VAL A 245 -5.13 -13.90 -9.45
C VAL A 245 -6.25 -13.54 -8.47
N TYR A 246 -6.06 -12.44 -7.74
CA TYR A 246 -7.11 -11.76 -6.97
C TYR A 246 -7.94 -12.70 -6.07
N SER A 247 -7.26 -13.61 -5.39
CA SER A 247 -7.88 -14.64 -4.52
C SER A 247 -8.93 -15.53 -5.21
N GLY A 248 -8.96 -15.56 -6.54
CA GLY A 248 -9.99 -16.21 -7.35
C GLY A 248 -9.76 -17.69 -7.63
N TRP A 249 -8.66 -18.28 -7.13
CA TRP A 249 -8.33 -19.69 -7.36
C TRP A 249 -8.48 -20.57 -6.12
N ASP A 250 -8.40 -21.87 -6.34
CA ASP A 250 -8.16 -22.87 -5.31
C ASP A 250 -6.74 -23.45 -5.41
N LEU A 251 -6.36 -24.21 -4.40
CA LEU A 251 -5.02 -24.81 -4.32
C LEU A 251 -4.72 -25.75 -5.52
N THR A 252 -5.70 -26.55 -5.95
CA THR A 252 -5.52 -27.51 -7.04
C THR A 252 -5.24 -26.81 -8.35
N TYR A 253 -6.04 -25.78 -8.67
CA TYR A 253 -5.84 -24.99 -9.89
C TYR A 253 -4.51 -24.23 -9.85
N ALA A 254 -4.15 -23.65 -8.71
CA ALA A 254 -2.89 -22.91 -8.53
C ALA A 254 -1.67 -23.84 -8.75
N LEU A 255 -1.67 -25.05 -8.21
CA LEU A 255 -0.59 -26.02 -8.39
C LEU A 255 -0.50 -26.49 -9.85
N GLU A 256 -1.63 -26.74 -10.49
CA GLU A 256 -1.66 -27.18 -11.90
C GLU A 256 -1.17 -26.05 -12.83
N TRP A 257 -1.57 -24.80 -12.59
CA TRP A 257 -1.06 -23.65 -13.34
C TRP A 257 0.45 -23.49 -13.11
N ALA A 258 0.90 -23.51 -11.86
CA ALA A 258 2.31 -23.32 -11.49
C ALA A 258 3.20 -24.33 -12.22
N LYS A 259 2.82 -25.63 -12.22
CA LYS A 259 3.53 -26.69 -12.95
C LYS A 259 3.69 -26.39 -14.44
N ARG A 260 2.67 -25.81 -15.09
CA ARG A 260 2.69 -25.52 -16.53
C ARG A 260 3.50 -24.28 -16.89
N VAL A 261 3.58 -23.29 -16.00
CA VAL A 261 4.26 -22.02 -16.27
C VAL A 261 5.67 -21.94 -15.67
N GLU A 262 6.09 -22.92 -14.90
CA GLU A 262 7.44 -22.98 -14.30
C GLU A 262 8.58 -22.76 -15.32
N PRO A 263 8.52 -23.30 -16.58
CA PRO A 263 9.55 -23.03 -17.58
C PRO A 263 9.69 -21.56 -17.99
N TYR A 264 8.64 -20.76 -17.77
CA TYR A 264 8.63 -19.33 -18.07
C TYR A 264 9.09 -18.47 -16.88
N ARG A 265 9.43 -19.09 -15.74
CA ARG A 265 10.06 -18.48 -14.58
C ARG A 265 9.32 -17.23 -14.09
N PRO A 266 8.04 -17.33 -13.68
CA PRO A 266 7.38 -16.23 -12.99
C PRO A 266 8.14 -15.83 -11.71
N ARG A 267 8.29 -14.54 -11.46
CA ARG A 267 8.91 -14.03 -10.24
C ARG A 267 8.06 -14.34 -9.00
N TRP A 268 6.73 -14.30 -9.13
CA TRP A 268 5.77 -14.79 -8.14
C TRP A 268 4.38 -15.02 -8.73
N ILE A 269 3.60 -15.84 -8.01
CA ILE A 269 2.14 -15.87 -8.06
C ILE A 269 1.61 -15.14 -6.84
N GLU A 270 0.65 -14.22 -7.05
CA GLU A 270 0.07 -13.36 -6.04
C GLU A 270 -1.38 -13.74 -5.77
N GLU A 271 -1.76 -13.76 -4.47
CA GLU A 271 -3.13 -14.00 -4.00
C GLU A 271 -3.80 -15.24 -4.63
N ALA A 272 -3.08 -16.37 -4.68
CA ALA A 272 -3.58 -17.58 -5.34
C ALA A 272 -4.89 -18.11 -4.74
N THR A 273 -5.10 -17.94 -3.43
CA THR A 273 -6.32 -18.34 -2.72
C THR A 273 -6.77 -17.22 -1.78
N GLN A 274 -7.98 -17.38 -1.22
CA GLN A 274 -8.48 -16.44 -0.21
C GLN A 274 -7.54 -16.34 1.00
N ALA A 275 -7.40 -15.14 1.54
CA ALA A 275 -6.43 -14.80 2.58
C ALA A 275 -6.58 -15.65 3.87
N GLU A 276 -7.74 -16.17 4.18
CA GLU A 276 -7.95 -17.01 5.37
C GLU A 276 -7.32 -18.40 5.27
N LYS A 277 -6.88 -18.82 4.07
CA LYS A 277 -6.42 -20.19 3.80
C LYS A 277 -4.90 -20.32 3.91
N ILE A 278 -4.33 -20.02 5.09
CA ILE A 278 -2.88 -20.07 5.35
C ILE A 278 -2.28 -21.41 4.93
N ASP A 279 -2.94 -22.53 5.24
CA ASP A 279 -2.45 -23.86 4.88
C ASP A 279 -2.38 -24.10 3.38
N SER A 280 -3.30 -23.50 2.59
CA SER A 280 -3.25 -23.56 1.12
C SER A 280 -2.04 -22.81 0.58
N PHE A 281 -1.73 -21.63 1.10
CA PHE A 281 -0.51 -20.90 0.75
C PHE A 281 0.75 -21.69 1.10
N ALA A 282 0.80 -22.31 2.30
CA ALA A 282 1.93 -23.12 2.70
C ALA A 282 2.11 -24.38 1.81
N GLN A 283 1.02 -25.02 1.41
CA GLN A 283 1.04 -26.17 0.50
C GLN A 283 1.45 -25.74 -0.92
N LEU A 284 0.91 -24.63 -1.42
CA LEU A 284 1.31 -24.08 -2.73
C LEU A 284 2.82 -23.80 -2.75
N ARG A 285 3.34 -23.07 -1.75
CA ARG A 285 4.77 -22.75 -1.68
C ARG A 285 5.67 -23.99 -1.63
N LYS A 286 5.21 -25.08 -1.02
CA LYS A 286 5.94 -26.37 -1.02
C LYS A 286 5.83 -27.12 -2.34
N GLY A 287 4.74 -26.91 -3.09
CA GLY A 287 4.41 -27.63 -4.31
C GLY A 287 4.94 -27.02 -5.62
N THR A 288 5.60 -25.85 -5.55
CA THR A 288 6.14 -25.17 -6.73
C THR A 288 7.47 -24.48 -6.42
N SER A 289 8.32 -24.29 -7.44
CA SER A 289 9.50 -23.43 -7.38
C SER A 289 9.18 -21.94 -7.53
N ILE A 290 7.95 -21.60 -7.96
CA ILE A 290 7.52 -20.20 -8.14
C ILE A 290 7.29 -19.57 -6.77
N PRO A 291 7.91 -18.43 -6.45
CA PRO A 291 7.65 -17.72 -5.22
C PRO A 291 6.17 -17.36 -5.05
N VAL A 292 5.66 -17.44 -3.83
CA VAL A 292 4.27 -17.13 -3.49
C VAL A 292 4.21 -15.79 -2.77
N ALA A 293 3.41 -14.87 -3.28
CA ALA A 293 3.20 -13.53 -2.72
C ALA A 293 1.75 -13.34 -2.27
N SER A 294 1.56 -12.64 -1.19
CA SER A 294 0.28 -12.14 -0.71
C SER A 294 0.49 -11.13 0.42
N GLY A 295 -0.56 -10.47 0.84
CA GLY A 295 -0.45 -9.61 2.00
C GLY A 295 -1.36 -8.41 2.02
N GLU A 296 -1.89 -7.96 0.89
CA GLU A 296 -2.77 -6.78 0.88
C GLU A 296 -4.00 -6.98 1.77
N HIS A 297 -4.55 -8.20 1.80
CA HIS A 297 -5.68 -8.59 2.66
C HIS A 297 -5.26 -9.24 4.00
N ILE A 298 -3.96 -9.30 4.30
CA ILE A 298 -3.43 -9.79 5.59
C ILE A 298 -3.20 -8.58 6.51
N GLN A 299 -3.86 -8.58 7.67
CA GLN A 299 -3.97 -7.38 8.48
C GLN A 299 -3.25 -7.48 9.83
N GLY A 300 -2.28 -6.58 10.01
CA GLY A 300 -1.51 -6.48 11.25
C GLY A 300 -0.41 -7.53 11.38
N ARG A 301 0.53 -7.24 12.28
CA ARG A 301 1.76 -8.04 12.50
C ARG A 301 1.50 -9.47 12.95
N TRP A 302 0.40 -9.72 13.66
CA TRP A 302 0.11 -11.06 14.21
C TRP A 302 -0.28 -12.03 13.10
N GLU A 303 -1.13 -11.61 12.19
CA GLU A 303 -1.55 -12.42 11.06
C GLU A 303 -0.38 -12.67 10.10
N VAL A 304 0.42 -11.63 9.81
CA VAL A 304 1.66 -11.78 9.02
C VAL A 304 2.62 -12.78 9.68
N TYR A 305 2.78 -12.71 11.00
CA TYR A 305 3.62 -13.66 11.72
C TYR A 305 3.14 -15.11 11.57
N ASP A 306 1.82 -15.34 11.61
CA ASP A 306 1.26 -16.68 11.43
C ASP A 306 1.55 -17.23 10.03
N TYR A 307 1.43 -16.40 8.98
CA TYR A 307 1.81 -16.75 7.61
C TYR A 307 3.31 -17.08 7.46
N LEU A 308 4.16 -16.25 8.03
CA LEU A 308 5.61 -16.45 7.97
C LEU A 308 6.03 -17.71 8.73
N LYS A 309 5.48 -17.93 9.91
CA LYS A 309 5.72 -19.13 10.72
C LYS A 309 5.26 -20.41 10.02
N ALA A 310 4.16 -20.36 9.28
CA ALA A 310 3.68 -21.49 8.46
C ALA A 310 4.55 -21.72 7.22
N GLY A 311 5.49 -20.83 6.90
CA GLY A 311 6.25 -20.87 5.67
C GLY A 311 5.38 -20.66 4.43
N ALA A 312 4.34 -19.84 4.55
CA ALA A 312 3.31 -19.68 3.52
C ALA A 312 3.69 -18.65 2.43
N LEU A 313 4.55 -17.68 2.74
CA LEU A 313 4.90 -16.59 1.82
C LEU A 313 6.39 -16.54 1.49
N SER A 314 6.68 -16.14 0.26
CA SER A 314 8.01 -15.74 -0.22
C SER A 314 8.14 -14.22 -0.34
N VAL A 315 7.01 -13.50 -0.42
CA VAL A 315 6.92 -12.03 -0.44
C VAL A 315 5.69 -11.63 0.36
N VAL A 316 5.85 -10.66 1.26
CA VAL A 316 4.74 -10.01 2.00
C VAL A 316 4.38 -8.71 1.30
N GLN A 317 3.08 -8.52 1.02
CA GLN A 317 2.57 -7.35 0.27
C GLN A 317 1.56 -6.52 1.07
N CYS A 318 1.75 -6.43 2.39
CA CYS A 318 0.85 -5.62 3.22
C CYS A 318 0.74 -4.19 2.71
N ASP A 319 -0.50 -3.75 2.53
CA ASP A 319 -0.79 -2.37 2.15
C ASP A 319 -0.66 -1.45 3.38
N PRO A 320 0.08 -0.33 3.29
CA PRO A 320 0.21 0.59 4.42
C PRO A 320 -1.12 1.20 4.87
N GLU A 321 -2.09 1.35 3.96
CA GLU A 321 -3.42 1.88 4.29
C GLU A 321 -4.34 0.84 4.93
N TRP A 322 -4.05 -0.47 4.76
CA TRP A 322 -4.95 -1.53 5.20
C TRP A 322 -4.43 -2.31 6.40
N CYS A 323 -3.12 -2.38 6.60
CA CYS A 323 -2.50 -3.24 7.61
C CYS A 323 -2.35 -2.61 9.01
N GLY A 324 -2.74 -1.35 9.22
CA GLY A 324 -2.58 -0.64 10.49
C GLY A 324 -1.63 0.57 10.42
N GLY A 325 -1.29 1.04 9.22
CA GLY A 325 -0.50 2.25 9.00
C GLY A 325 1.01 2.02 8.98
N THR A 326 1.74 3.10 8.82
CA THR A 326 3.23 3.10 8.81
C THR A 326 3.81 2.51 10.10
N THR A 327 3.23 2.85 11.25
CA THR A 327 3.65 2.33 12.57
C THR A 327 3.58 0.81 12.65
N GLU A 328 2.54 0.20 12.09
CA GLU A 328 2.38 -1.25 12.07
C GLU A 328 3.25 -1.90 11.00
N LEU A 329 3.32 -1.31 9.81
CA LEU A 329 4.10 -1.86 8.69
C LEU A 329 5.60 -1.89 8.99
N LEU A 330 6.14 -0.95 9.76
CA LEU A 330 7.52 -1.01 10.28
C LEU A 330 7.77 -2.26 11.11
N LYS A 331 6.81 -2.65 11.95
CA LYS A 331 6.90 -3.86 12.78
C LYS A 331 6.79 -5.11 11.91
N ILE A 332 5.93 -5.08 10.89
CA ILE A 332 5.82 -6.14 9.88
C ILE A 332 7.14 -6.32 9.13
N CYS A 333 7.79 -5.25 8.68
CA CYS A 333 9.10 -5.31 8.04
C CYS A 333 10.16 -5.96 8.95
N THR A 334 10.15 -5.59 10.24
CA THR A 334 11.06 -6.18 11.23
C THR A 334 10.81 -7.68 11.40
N ILE A 335 9.56 -8.10 11.50
CA ILE A 335 9.20 -9.53 11.63
C ILE A 335 9.58 -10.28 10.35
N ALA A 336 9.24 -9.77 9.17
CA ALA A 336 9.52 -10.41 7.89
C ALA A 336 11.04 -10.61 7.67
N SER A 337 11.87 -9.67 8.13
CA SER A 337 13.33 -9.77 8.04
C SER A 337 13.92 -10.93 8.85
N LEU A 338 13.24 -11.41 9.90
CA LEU A 338 13.67 -12.59 10.67
C LEU A 338 13.47 -13.91 9.89
N PHE A 339 12.68 -13.88 8.84
CA PHE A 339 12.37 -15.03 7.98
C PHE A 339 13.01 -14.90 6.59
N ASP A 340 13.86 -13.89 6.36
CA ASP A 340 14.44 -13.56 5.05
C ASP A 340 13.38 -13.34 3.94
N VAL A 341 12.19 -12.84 4.33
CA VAL A 341 11.08 -12.56 3.43
C VAL A 341 10.97 -11.05 3.18
N PRO A 342 11.10 -10.58 1.92
CA PRO A 342 10.95 -9.17 1.60
C PRO A 342 9.49 -8.70 1.77
N VAL A 343 9.36 -7.41 2.09
CA VAL A 343 8.07 -6.70 2.12
C VAL A 343 8.04 -5.75 0.94
N ILE A 344 7.11 -5.98 0.02
CA ILE A 344 6.86 -5.13 -1.14
C ILE A 344 5.44 -4.60 -1.00
N PRO A 345 5.25 -3.40 -0.41
CA PRO A 345 3.92 -2.91 -0.11
C PRO A 345 3.01 -2.86 -1.34
N HIS A 346 1.77 -3.33 -1.19
CA HIS A 346 0.72 -3.14 -2.20
C HIS A 346 0.51 -1.65 -2.47
N GLY A 347 0.24 -1.32 -3.72
CA GLY A 347 0.24 0.04 -4.24
C GLY A 347 -1.12 0.73 -4.25
N HIS A 348 -2.00 0.48 -3.25
CA HIS A 348 -3.28 1.20 -3.17
C HIS A 348 -3.07 2.71 -3.10
N SER A 349 -2.07 3.15 -2.29
CA SER A 349 -1.55 4.52 -2.23
C SER A 349 -0.02 4.51 -2.16
N LEU A 350 0.60 5.55 -2.72
CA LEU A 350 2.06 5.65 -2.82
C LEU A 350 2.68 6.46 -1.67
N HIS A 351 1.95 7.40 -1.06
CA HIS A 351 2.54 8.32 -0.08
C HIS A 351 3.23 7.56 1.06
N ALA A 352 2.50 6.76 1.82
CA ALA A 352 3.07 6.02 2.93
C ALA A 352 4.07 4.95 2.47
N ALA A 353 3.78 4.24 1.37
CA ALA A 353 4.62 3.19 0.81
C ALA A 353 6.02 3.73 0.44
N LEU A 354 6.11 4.84 -0.28
CA LEU A 354 7.39 5.40 -0.71
C LEU A 354 8.26 5.87 0.46
N HIS A 355 7.65 6.47 1.49
CA HIS A 355 8.38 6.87 2.69
C HIS A 355 8.88 5.67 3.49
N LEU A 356 8.07 4.62 3.63
CA LEU A 356 8.51 3.39 4.27
C LEU A 356 9.67 2.76 3.50
N ILE A 357 9.52 2.53 2.18
CA ILE A 357 10.55 1.90 1.33
C ILE A 357 11.86 2.72 1.37
N ALA A 358 11.78 4.05 1.35
CA ALA A 358 12.94 4.92 1.46
C ALA A 358 13.69 4.77 2.78
N SER A 359 13.02 4.34 3.85
CA SER A 359 13.62 4.15 5.17
C SER A 359 14.16 2.74 5.42
N GLN A 360 13.66 1.74 4.72
CA GLN A 360 14.02 0.33 4.93
C GLN A 360 15.20 -0.11 4.06
N SER A 361 15.93 -1.12 4.52
CA SER A 361 16.99 -1.76 3.71
C SER A 361 16.42 -2.22 2.35
N PRO A 362 17.19 -2.06 1.24
CA PRO A 362 16.81 -2.63 -0.05
C PRO A 362 16.59 -4.14 -0.04
N ALA A 363 17.19 -4.87 0.90
CA ALA A 363 16.92 -6.29 1.08
C ALA A 363 15.54 -6.56 1.70
N VAL A 364 15.04 -5.64 2.54
CA VAL A 364 13.73 -5.75 3.18
C VAL A 364 12.62 -5.21 2.27
N CYS A 365 12.81 -4.01 1.70
CA CYS A 365 11.81 -3.39 0.81
C CYS A 365 12.47 -3.05 -0.54
N PRO A 366 12.55 -3.99 -1.48
CA PRO A 366 13.30 -3.79 -2.74
C PRO A 366 12.59 -2.90 -3.77
N LEU A 367 11.27 -2.94 -3.85
CA LEU A 367 10.47 -2.38 -4.94
C LEU A 367 9.25 -1.61 -4.42
N ALA A 368 8.71 -0.73 -5.27
CA ALA A 368 7.39 -0.11 -5.08
C ALA A 368 6.42 -0.53 -6.18
N GLU A 369 5.19 -0.83 -5.83
CA GLU A 369 4.12 -1.06 -6.79
C GLU A 369 3.65 0.25 -7.41
N TYR A 370 3.42 0.23 -8.72
CA TYR A 370 2.79 1.31 -9.43
C TYR A 370 1.59 0.83 -10.25
N LEU A 371 0.38 0.97 -9.69
CA LEU A 371 -0.88 0.70 -10.36
C LEU A 371 -1.12 1.77 -11.44
N ILE A 372 -0.60 1.53 -12.64
CA ILE A 372 -0.43 2.55 -13.68
C ILE A 372 -1.73 3.28 -14.01
N LEU A 373 -2.81 2.55 -14.22
CA LEU A 373 -4.10 3.16 -14.61
C LEU A 373 -4.78 3.87 -13.45
N LYS A 374 -4.75 3.26 -12.24
CA LYS A 374 -5.35 3.83 -11.04
C LYS A 374 -4.65 5.15 -10.65
N MET A 375 -3.32 5.15 -10.59
CA MET A 375 -2.57 6.28 -10.06
C MET A 375 -2.69 7.55 -10.91
N ARG A 376 -2.98 7.43 -12.20
CA ARG A 376 -3.25 8.58 -13.08
C ARG A 376 -4.33 9.51 -12.55
N PHE A 377 -5.29 8.96 -11.83
CA PHE A 377 -6.49 9.67 -11.40
C PHE A 377 -6.63 9.76 -9.89
N TYR A 378 -5.94 8.90 -9.15
CA TYR A 378 -6.08 8.77 -7.71
C TYR A 378 -5.74 10.08 -6.98
N TYR A 379 -4.68 10.75 -7.38
CA TYR A 379 -4.19 11.99 -6.78
C TYR A 379 -4.64 13.25 -7.54
N HIS A 380 -5.84 13.23 -8.13
CA HIS A 380 -6.33 14.33 -8.97
C HIS A 380 -6.19 15.71 -8.30
N PHE A 381 -6.52 15.82 -7.03
CA PHE A 381 -6.53 17.09 -6.29
C PHE A 381 -5.17 17.51 -5.74
N GLU A 382 -4.10 16.78 -6.04
CA GLU A 382 -2.76 17.09 -5.55
C GLU A 382 -1.91 17.82 -6.59
N LYS A 383 -0.99 18.69 -6.11
CA LYS A 383 -0.08 19.46 -6.99
C LYS A 383 1.00 18.60 -7.61
N ALA A 384 1.61 17.72 -6.81
CA ALA A 384 2.80 16.95 -7.18
C ALA A 384 2.63 15.48 -6.78
N PRO A 385 1.71 14.76 -7.45
CA PRO A 385 1.53 13.34 -7.17
C PRO A 385 2.81 12.55 -7.47
N PRO A 386 3.11 11.50 -6.69
CA PRO A 386 4.33 10.72 -6.85
C PRO A 386 4.23 9.79 -8.06
N PHE A 387 4.67 10.26 -9.24
CA PHE A 387 4.73 9.44 -10.44
C PHE A 387 6.18 9.04 -10.74
N PRO A 388 6.41 7.79 -11.20
CA PRO A 388 7.76 7.35 -11.57
C PRO A 388 8.19 7.94 -12.93
N THR A 389 9.47 8.21 -13.05
CA THR A 389 10.12 8.54 -14.32
C THR A 389 11.11 7.43 -14.65
N GLN A 390 11.05 6.88 -15.85
CA GLN A 390 11.87 5.72 -16.25
C GLN A 390 11.82 4.59 -15.21
N ALA A 391 10.61 4.22 -14.84
CA ALA A 391 10.33 3.20 -13.84
C ALA A 391 10.98 3.42 -12.46
N ARG A 392 11.26 4.66 -12.06
CA ARG A 392 11.84 5.01 -10.76
C ARG A 392 11.12 6.19 -10.13
N PHE A 393 10.84 6.08 -8.84
CA PHE A 393 10.37 7.21 -8.04
C PHE A 393 11.55 8.00 -7.49
N ALA A 394 11.47 9.33 -7.58
CA ALA A 394 12.29 10.21 -6.75
C ALA A 394 11.91 10.02 -5.27
N LEU A 395 12.83 10.32 -4.36
CA LEU A 395 12.48 10.35 -2.95
C LEU A 395 11.47 11.48 -2.69
N PRO A 396 10.43 11.24 -1.86
CA PRO A 396 9.46 12.25 -1.52
C PRO A 396 10.13 13.51 -0.95
N ALA A 397 9.69 14.67 -1.38
CA ALA A 397 10.20 15.97 -0.93
C ALA A 397 9.18 16.66 -0.01
N GLY A 398 9.67 17.64 0.78
CA GLY A 398 8.84 18.42 1.70
C GLY A 398 8.64 17.74 3.07
N PRO A 399 8.09 18.47 4.04
CA PRO A 399 7.79 17.96 5.37
C PRO A 399 6.57 17.04 5.35
N GLY A 400 6.54 16.06 6.24
CA GLY A 400 5.48 15.06 6.29
C GLY A 400 5.52 14.12 5.11
N TYR A 401 4.37 13.81 4.54
CA TYR A 401 4.23 13.06 3.29
C TYR A 401 4.37 13.95 2.04
N GLY A 402 4.45 15.28 2.20
CA GLY A 402 4.55 16.22 1.10
C GLY A 402 3.23 16.47 0.36
N ILE A 403 2.10 16.10 0.94
CA ILE A 403 0.78 16.28 0.33
C ILE A 403 0.40 17.77 0.33
N GLU A 404 0.14 18.32 -0.84
CA GLU A 404 -0.34 19.68 -1.07
C GLU A 404 -1.49 19.68 -2.09
N PHE A 405 -2.58 20.39 -1.79
CA PHE A 405 -3.71 20.50 -2.70
C PHE A 405 -3.45 21.47 -3.86
N ASP A 406 -3.87 21.07 -5.04
CA ASP A 406 -3.98 21.94 -6.21
C ASP A 406 -5.34 22.65 -6.19
N GLN A 407 -5.33 23.87 -5.68
CA GLN A 407 -6.54 24.69 -5.52
C GLN A 407 -7.25 24.99 -6.86
N THR A 408 -6.55 24.84 -7.99
CA THR A 408 -7.15 25.07 -9.32
C THR A 408 -8.08 23.95 -9.75
N LYS A 409 -7.98 22.77 -9.13
CA LYS A 409 -8.80 21.59 -9.41
C LYS A 409 -9.93 21.39 -8.41
N ILE A 410 -9.97 22.19 -7.34
CA ILE A 410 -10.93 22.07 -6.26
C ILE A 410 -12.01 23.13 -6.45
N GLU A 411 -13.22 22.71 -6.81
CA GLU A 411 -14.37 23.58 -6.93
C GLU A 411 -15.11 23.74 -5.60
N LYS A 412 -15.11 22.68 -4.78
CA LYS A 412 -15.69 22.69 -3.45
C LYS A 412 -14.84 21.88 -2.49
N GLN A 413 -14.61 22.46 -1.30
CA GLN A 413 -13.95 21.80 -0.18
C GLN A 413 -14.76 22.05 1.09
N GLU A 414 -15.20 20.98 1.73
CA GLU A 414 -15.98 21.10 2.97
C GLU A 414 -15.66 19.95 3.93
N PRO A 415 -15.69 20.19 5.24
CA PRO A 415 -15.70 19.11 6.21
C PRO A 415 -17.03 18.38 6.13
N VAL A 416 -16.97 17.04 6.18
CA VAL A 416 -18.15 16.17 6.19
C VAL A 416 -18.21 15.35 7.46
N HIS A 417 -19.44 15.12 7.92
CA HIS A 417 -19.75 14.29 9.06
C HIS A 417 -20.89 13.35 8.71
N TRP A 418 -20.87 12.17 9.25
CA TRP A 418 -21.96 11.20 9.10
C TRP A 418 -22.73 11.08 10.40
N ALA A 419 -24.07 11.14 10.31
CA ALA A 419 -24.97 11.01 11.45
C ALA A 419 -25.03 9.56 11.98
#